data_80fe07c5013320a69023b4421abe3c4b
#
_entry.id   80fe07c5013320a69023b4421abe3c4b
#
_cell.length_a   1.000
_cell.length_b   1.000
_cell.length_c   1.000
_cell.angle_alpha   90.00
_cell.angle_beta   90.00
_cell.angle_gamma   90.00
#
_symmetry.space_group_name_H-M   'P 1'
#
loop_
_entity.id
_entity.type
_entity.pdbx_description
1 polymer ?
#
loop_
_entity_poly.entity_id
_entity_poly.type
_entity_poly.pdbx_seq_one_letter_code
_entity_poly.pdbx_strand_id
1 'polypeptide(L)'
;MPFSPSDAWLQGLGAAFVQLAAGEFAAAVRGTHTSPVRALGKWLVDTLPTPLIDVAIALLRRGDKPAIAIALTLFSLGVPAMAATAGTATLVAALLLSGLLGLYALWRRTELSRTTAATLGLVATAAGILGVFFGAEASFAIGFAAAGLALVIRRVRQRRRAEPVRLPRPQAPLGSPPGSASLEIPGLSELITPVDRFFVTDVTFPAPSVVLRQWRLVVRGMVEHPLSLTLDELLSLPSREIDAVLMCVHNPVGGPFVGNARWQGVLLRDLLVRAGAATEADHVRLHSVDGFSAGISLSLLKDGFEPMLVYAMNGTPLTRAHGAPVRALVPGIHGYDANIKWLASVEVMRFSEAIDYAERKGWPRRPSRMAPNSRIDVPNHSALLAPDRQIVAGVAWSPPHGVAKVELRIDGGPWQVCALATALGPSAWVQWQAPWDATPGRHTLETRTWGREGVQAELAAAPYPDGARGYHRIAVDVQSTRTPQRRQVCWWLASDARARGLLAWRGITAWRRHRPHRG
;
A
#
# COMPACT_ATOMS: atom_id res chain seq x y z
N MET A 1 6.92 52.65 4.91
CA MET A 1 6.88 52.56 3.43
C MET A 1 6.11 51.31 3.08
N PRO A 2 5.16 51.34 2.15
CA PRO A 2 4.53 50.13 1.69
C PRO A 2 5.60 49.32 0.92
N PHE A 3 5.71 48.03 1.25
CA PHE A 3 6.59 47.08 0.58
C PHE A 3 6.26 47.03 -0.93
N SER A 4 7.27 46.82 -1.76
CA SER A 4 6.97 46.46 -3.15
C SER A 4 6.15 45.16 -3.20
N PRO A 5 5.33 44.92 -4.23
CA PRO A 5 4.57 43.67 -4.34
C PRO A 5 5.47 42.43 -4.28
N SER A 6 6.70 42.50 -4.76
CA SER A 6 7.69 41.43 -4.69
C SER A 6 8.17 41.18 -3.27
N ASP A 7 8.41 42.24 -2.48
CA ASP A 7 8.87 42.11 -1.09
C ASP A 7 7.75 41.55 -0.20
N ALA A 8 6.50 41.99 -0.41
CA ALA A 8 5.34 41.46 0.30
C ALA A 8 5.14 39.97 0.03
N TRP A 9 5.31 39.55 -1.23
CA TRP A 9 5.21 38.13 -1.61
C TRP A 9 6.29 37.28 -0.94
N LEU A 10 7.54 37.75 -0.94
CA LEU A 10 8.66 37.08 -0.27
C LEU A 10 8.46 36.99 1.24
N GLN A 11 7.91 38.04 1.86
CA GLN A 11 7.58 38.04 3.30
C GLN A 11 6.49 37.00 3.61
N GLY A 12 5.42 36.93 2.81
CA GLY A 12 4.37 35.94 2.97
C GLY A 12 4.87 34.52 2.80
N LEU A 13 5.75 34.29 1.82
CA LEU A 13 6.39 33.01 1.59
C LEU A 13 7.28 32.61 2.78
N GLY A 14 8.09 33.56 3.31
CA GLY A 14 8.95 33.34 4.48
C GLY A 14 8.14 32.98 5.73
N ALA A 15 7.10 33.73 6.04
CA ALA A 15 6.22 33.48 7.20
C ALA A 15 5.53 32.10 7.11
N ALA A 16 5.02 31.74 5.91
CA ALA A 16 4.43 30.42 5.68
C ALA A 16 5.47 29.29 5.84
N PHE A 17 6.70 29.52 5.37
CA PHE A 17 7.76 28.53 5.51
C PHE A 17 8.16 28.32 6.99
N VAL A 18 8.23 29.37 7.79
CA VAL A 18 8.43 29.26 9.26
C VAL A 18 7.29 28.47 9.90
N GLN A 19 6.04 28.74 9.52
CA GLN A 19 4.87 27.99 10.03
C GLN A 19 5.02 26.49 9.77
N LEU A 20 5.32 26.11 8.54
CA LEU A 20 5.49 24.71 8.18
C LEU A 20 6.67 24.06 8.91
N ALA A 21 7.82 24.71 8.92
CA ALA A 21 9.04 24.22 9.55
C ALA A 21 8.89 24.07 11.07
N ALA A 22 8.22 25.00 11.74
CA ALA A 22 7.92 24.91 13.18
C ALA A 22 6.96 23.75 13.49
N GLY A 23 5.97 23.50 12.65
CA GLY A 23 5.08 22.34 12.77
C GLY A 23 5.82 21.01 12.65
N GLU A 24 6.75 20.91 11.69
CA GLU A 24 7.62 19.73 11.53
C GLU A 24 8.59 19.57 12.71
N PHE A 25 9.17 20.65 13.19
CA PHE A 25 10.07 20.65 14.35
C PHE A 25 9.35 20.23 15.62
N ALA A 26 8.19 20.82 15.94
CA ALA A 26 7.39 20.46 17.09
C ALA A 26 6.97 18.97 17.05
N ALA A 27 6.58 18.46 15.90
CA ALA A 27 6.29 17.04 15.69
C ALA A 27 7.52 16.16 15.94
N ALA A 28 8.70 16.58 15.47
CA ALA A 28 9.95 15.87 15.70
C ALA A 28 10.33 15.83 17.18
N VAL A 29 10.21 16.95 17.90
CA VAL A 29 10.47 17.05 19.34
C VAL A 29 9.49 16.20 20.16
N ARG A 30 8.21 16.20 19.82
CA ARG A 30 7.19 15.35 20.47
C ARG A 30 7.32 13.87 20.13
N GLY A 31 8.14 13.54 19.13
CA GLY A 31 8.32 12.15 18.69
C GLY A 31 7.15 11.58 17.91
N THR A 32 6.23 12.42 17.45
CA THR A 32 5.12 12.04 16.59
C THR A 32 5.55 12.12 15.13
N HIS A 33 4.99 11.21 14.29
CA HIS A 33 5.20 11.21 12.84
C HIS A 33 4.20 12.10 12.12
N THR A 34 3.21 12.63 12.82
CA THR A 34 2.13 13.43 12.28
C THR A 34 2.38 14.89 12.55
N SER A 35 2.72 15.65 11.52
CA SER A 35 2.75 17.12 11.52
C SER A 35 1.42 17.67 10.97
N PRO A 36 1.14 18.99 11.12
CA PRO A 36 -0.06 19.59 10.56
C PRO A 36 -0.23 19.35 9.06
N VAL A 37 0.84 19.45 8.26
CA VAL A 37 0.82 19.21 6.80
C VAL A 37 0.49 17.76 6.48
N ARG A 38 1.07 16.82 7.21
CA ARG A 38 0.81 15.39 7.00
C ARG A 38 -0.59 14.99 7.44
N ALA A 39 -1.09 15.58 8.52
CA ALA A 39 -2.46 15.38 8.95
C ALA A 39 -3.46 15.89 7.90
N LEU A 40 -3.19 17.07 7.34
CA LEU A 40 -4.01 17.66 6.28
C LEU A 40 -3.98 16.79 5.01
N GLY A 41 -2.80 16.29 4.62
CA GLY A 41 -2.65 15.39 3.48
C GLY A 41 -3.46 14.11 3.63
N LYS A 42 -3.40 13.48 4.80
CA LYS A 42 -4.23 12.30 5.06
C LYS A 42 -5.72 12.64 5.08
N TRP A 43 -6.12 13.71 5.74
CA TRP A 43 -7.52 14.15 5.78
C TRP A 43 -8.05 14.38 4.35
N LEU A 44 -7.27 15.01 3.49
CA LEU A 44 -7.62 15.23 2.09
C LEU A 44 -7.86 13.90 1.36
N VAL A 45 -6.93 12.95 1.49
CA VAL A 45 -7.08 11.61 0.88
C VAL A 45 -8.30 10.87 1.43
N ASP A 46 -8.57 10.97 2.73
CA ASP A 46 -9.71 10.31 3.37
C ASP A 46 -11.06 10.91 2.92
N THR A 47 -11.08 12.19 2.51
CA THR A 47 -12.30 12.91 2.11
C THR A 47 -12.53 12.98 0.60
N LEU A 48 -11.49 12.77 -0.21
CA LEU A 48 -11.62 12.79 -1.67
C LEU A 48 -12.52 11.65 -2.18
N PRO A 49 -13.36 11.90 -3.20
CA PRO A 49 -14.12 10.86 -3.88
C PRO A 49 -13.19 9.80 -4.50
N THR A 50 -13.59 8.54 -4.39
CA THR A 50 -12.82 7.39 -4.90
C THR A 50 -12.31 7.56 -6.35
N PRO A 51 -13.10 8.08 -7.32
CA PRO A 51 -12.62 8.26 -8.69
C PRO A 51 -11.41 9.19 -8.82
N LEU A 52 -11.30 10.21 -7.97
CA LEU A 52 -10.16 11.14 -7.98
C LEU A 52 -8.92 10.47 -7.39
N ILE A 53 -9.09 9.62 -6.39
CA ILE A 53 -8.00 8.82 -5.80
C ILE A 53 -7.48 7.82 -6.85
N ASP A 54 -8.36 7.16 -7.58
CA ASP A 54 -8.01 6.20 -8.63
C ASP A 54 -7.21 6.85 -9.77
N VAL A 55 -7.64 8.03 -10.20
CA VAL A 55 -6.89 8.83 -11.20
C VAL A 55 -5.51 9.21 -10.66
N ALA A 56 -5.41 9.66 -9.42
CA ALA A 56 -4.13 10.00 -8.81
C ALA A 56 -3.19 8.79 -8.72
N ILE A 57 -3.70 7.63 -8.30
CA ILE A 57 -2.93 6.38 -8.25
C ILE A 57 -2.49 5.95 -9.65
N ALA A 58 -3.38 6.02 -10.64
CA ALA A 58 -3.08 5.64 -12.02
C ALA A 58 -2.01 6.53 -12.68
N LEU A 59 -2.07 7.86 -12.42
CA LEU A 59 -1.15 8.83 -12.99
C LEU A 59 0.21 8.84 -12.29
N LEU A 60 0.23 8.76 -10.97
CA LEU A 60 1.42 9.01 -10.16
C LEU A 60 2.08 7.72 -9.65
N ARG A 61 1.39 6.58 -9.71
CA ARG A 61 1.88 5.26 -9.24
C ARG A 61 2.49 5.35 -7.83
N ARG A 62 3.81 5.04 -7.68
CA ARG A 62 4.53 5.16 -6.39
C ARG A 62 4.79 6.61 -5.97
N GLY A 63 4.57 7.58 -6.86
CA GLY A 63 4.78 9.02 -6.63
C GLY A 63 3.55 9.79 -6.16
N ASP A 64 2.36 9.16 -6.04
CA ASP A 64 1.12 9.83 -5.66
C ASP A 64 1.23 10.58 -4.33
N LYS A 65 1.72 9.93 -3.30
CA LYS A 65 1.84 10.51 -1.95
C LYS A 65 2.92 11.59 -1.83
N PRO A 66 4.16 11.39 -2.33
CA PRO A 66 5.10 12.49 -2.44
C PRO A 66 4.55 13.67 -3.24
N ALA A 67 3.84 13.43 -4.34
CA ALA A 67 3.26 14.48 -5.16
C ALA A 67 2.16 15.26 -4.41
N ILE A 68 1.27 14.56 -3.69
CA ILE A 68 0.26 15.21 -2.83
C ILE A 68 0.94 16.02 -1.72
N ALA A 69 1.96 15.47 -1.06
CA ALA A 69 2.70 16.20 -0.03
C ALA A 69 3.38 17.46 -0.59
N ILE A 70 4.00 17.38 -1.77
CA ILE A 70 4.59 18.52 -2.47
C ILE A 70 3.52 19.54 -2.84
N ALA A 71 2.40 19.12 -3.44
CA ALA A 71 1.31 20.02 -3.83
C ALA A 71 0.72 20.76 -2.62
N LEU A 72 0.48 20.05 -1.50
CA LEU A 72 0.02 20.67 -0.26
C LEU A 72 1.03 21.64 0.34
N THR A 73 2.32 21.31 0.26
CA THR A 73 3.40 22.21 0.70
C THR A 73 3.42 23.47 -0.15
N LEU A 74 3.38 23.34 -1.48
CA LEU A 74 3.33 24.47 -2.41
C LEU A 74 2.07 25.33 -2.21
N PHE A 75 0.91 24.70 -2.00
CA PHE A 75 -0.34 25.41 -1.68
C PHE A 75 -0.23 26.17 -0.35
N SER A 76 0.30 25.50 0.69
CA SER A 76 0.48 26.11 2.01
C SER A 76 1.49 27.26 2.03
N LEU A 77 2.43 27.30 1.09
CA LEU A 77 3.35 28.40 0.88
C LEU A 77 2.75 29.50 -0.01
N GLY A 78 2.08 29.12 -1.09
CA GLY A 78 1.58 30.04 -2.12
C GLY A 78 0.42 30.91 -1.66
N VAL A 79 -0.54 30.35 -0.92
CA VAL A 79 -1.71 31.10 -0.45
C VAL A 79 -1.31 32.28 0.48
N PRO A 80 -0.50 32.10 1.52
CA PRO A 80 -0.03 33.21 2.33
C PRO A 80 0.85 34.20 1.54
N ALA A 81 1.69 33.71 0.60
CA ALA A 81 2.49 34.57 -0.24
C ALA A 81 1.61 35.50 -1.10
N MET A 82 0.56 34.97 -1.71
CA MET A 82 -0.43 35.78 -2.44
C MET A 82 -1.21 36.72 -1.51
N ALA A 83 -1.63 36.25 -0.34
CA ALA A 83 -2.35 37.07 0.62
C ALA A 83 -1.51 38.24 1.13
N ALA A 84 -0.19 38.11 1.20
CA ALA A 84 0.71 39.19 1.60
C ALA A 84 0.69 40.37 0.63
N THR A 85 0.45 40.15 -0.66
CA THR A 85 0.33 41.23 -1.66
C THR A 85 -0.91 42.10 -1.44
N ALA A 86 -1.93 41.58 -0.76
CA ALA A 86 -3.15 42.31 -0.39
C ALA A 86 -3.04 42.99 1.00
N GLY A 87 -1.90 42.83 1.69
CA GLY A 87 -1.62 43.49 2.96
C GLY A 87 -1.39 42.53 4.15
N THR A 88 -0.81 43.09 5.21
CA THR A 88 -0.43 42.31 6.40
C THR A 88 -1.61 41.64 7.08
N ALA A 89 -2.77 42.30 7.15
CA ALA A 89 -3.97 41.72 7.74
C ALA A 89 -4.45 40.47 6.99
N THR A 90 -4.41 40.51 5.66
CA THR A 90 -4.78 39.37 4.78
C THR A 90 -3.79 38.24 4.94
N LEU A 91 -2.49 38.53 5.07
CA LEU A 91 -1.47 37.53 5.34
C LEU A 91 -1.70 36.82 6.67
N VAL A 92 -1.93 37.59 7.75
CA VAL A 92 -2.21 37.03 9.09
C VAL A 92 -3.46 36.18 9.06
N ALA A 93 -4.54 36.62 8.38
CA ALA A 93 -5.76 35.84 8.21
C ALA A 93 -5.51 34.51 7.47
N ALA A 94 -4.70 34.52 6.41
CA ALA A 94 -4.35 33.32 5.66
C ALA A 94 -3.52 32.34 6.50
N LEU A 95 -2.58 32.81 7.30
CA LEU A 95 -1.78 32.00 8.23
C LEU A 95 -2.63 31.40 9.35
N LEU A 96 -3.56 32.17 9.91
CA LEU A 96 -4.52 31.67 10.90
C LEU A 96 -5.42 30.57 10.31
N LEU A 97 -5.97 30.80 9.12
CA LEU A 97 -6.84 29.82 8.45
C LEU A 97 -6.09 28.52 8.16
N SER A 98 -4.87 28.60 7.62
CA SER A 98 -4.03 27.41 7.37
C SER A 98 -3.67 26.68 8.64
N GLY A 99 -3.39 27.41 9.74
CA GLY A 99 -3.15 26.84 11.06
C GLY A 99 -4.37 26.13 11.64
N LEU A 100 -5.56 26.74 11.53
CA LEU A 100 -6.83 26.12 11.96
C LEU A 100 -7.18 24.87 11.17
N LEU A 101 -6.96 24.87 9.86
CA LEU A 101 -7.13 23.68 9.02
C LEU A 101 -6.17 22.56 9.43
N GLY A 102 -4.90 22.90 9.68
CA GLY A 102 -3.90 21.95 10.21
C GLY A 102 -4.27 21.40 11.59
N LEU A 103 -4.76 22.25 12.48
CA LEU A 103 -5.23 21.84 13.83
C LEU A 103 -6.46 20.94 13.73
N TYR A 104 -7.44 21.28 12.89
CA TYR A 104 -8.61 20.44 12.64
C TYR A 104 -8.22 19.06 12.12
N ALA A 105 -7.32 19.02 11.13
CA ALA A 105 -6.82 17.77 10.59
C ALA A 105 -6.07 16.92 11.64
N LEU A 106 -5.29 17.54 12.52
CA LEU A 106 -4.63 16.87 13.65
C LEU A 106 -5.64 16.34 14.67
N TRP A 107 -6.68 17.10 14.95
CA TRP A 107 -7.70 16.71 15.95
C TRP A 107 -8.54 15.52 15.48
N ARG A 108 -8.74 15.39 14.17
CA ARG A 108 -9.40 14.20 13.57
C ARG A 108 -8.58 12.91 13.68
N ARG A 109 -7.32 13.00 14.14
CA ARG A 109 -6.42 11.86 14.31
C ARG A 109 -6.63 11.21 15.69
N THR A 110 -7.15 9.98 15.69
CA THR A 110 -7.44 9.23 16.94
C THR A 110 -6.19 8.77 17.67
N GLU A 111 -5.06 8.66 16.98
CA GLU A 111 -3.77 8.24 17.52
C GLU A 111 -3.00 9.37 18.23
N LEU A 112 -3.46 10.61 18.14
CA LEU A 112 -2.87 11.75 18.86
C LEU A 112 -3.73 12.14 20.05
N SER A 113 -3.07 12.40 21.21
CA SER A 113 -3.78 13.04 22.29
C SER A 113 -4.24 14.45 21.88
N ARG A 114 -5.38 14.90 22.39
CA ARG A 114 -5.91 16.24 22.11
C ARG A 114 -4.92 17.35 22.47
N THR A 115 -4.18 17.16 23.57
CA THR A 115 -3.12 18.09 23.99
C THR A 115 -1.97 18.14 23.01
N THR A 116 -1.54 17.00 22.46
CA THR A 116 -0.49 16.95 21.43
C THR A 116 -0.95 17.62 20.14
N ALA A 117 -2.16 17.34 19.67
CA ALA A 117 -2.72 17.96 18.48
C ALA A 117 -2.80 19.49 18.62
N ALA A 118 -3.32 19.98 19.76
CA ALA A 118 -3.40 21.40 20.06
C ALA A 118 -2.00 22.06 20.09
N THR A 119 -1.03 21.44 20.77
CA THR A 119 0.33 21.98 20.84
C THR A 119 0.96 22.11 19.44
N LEU A 120 0.84 21.07 18.59
CA LEU A 120 1.42 21.10 17.24
C LEU A 120 0.79 22.19 16.37
N GLY A 121 -0.53 22.33 16.42
CA GLY A 121 -1.25 23.36 15.67
C GLY A 121 -0.92 24.77 16.14
N LEU A 122 -0.94 25.00 17.47
CA LEU A 122 -0.65 26.31 18.06
C LEU A 122 0.80 26.76 17.81
N VAL A 123 1.79 25.87 18.01
CA VAL A 123 3.20 26.19 17.76
C VAL A 123 3.43 26.56 16.31
N ALA A 124 2.86 25.79 15.36
CA ALA A 124 3.00 26.10 13.95
C ALA A 124 2.37 27.45 13.58
N THR A 125 1.14 27.72 14.05
CA THR A 125 0.42 28.96 13.77
C THR A 125 1.12 30.19 14.38
N ALA A 126 1.53 30.09 15.65
CA ALA A 126 2.25 31.17 16.33
C ALA A 126 3.58 31.52 15.64
N ALA A 127 4.33 30.48 15.25
CA ALA A 127 5.59 30.68 14.50
C ALA A 127 5.38 31.36 13.15
N GLY A 128 4.32 31.01 12.42
CA GLY A 128 3.95 31.67 11.16
C GLY A 128 3.60 33.14 11.34
N ILE A 129 2.80 33.47 12.36
CA ILE A 129 2.45 34.86 12.69
C ILE A 129 3.69 35.67 13.10
N LEU A 130 4.54 35.10 13.95
CA LEU A 130 5.81 35.74 14.32
C LEU A 130 6.71 35.98 13.10
N GLY A 131 6.70 35.08 12.13
CA GLY A 131 7.43 35.25 10.86
C GLY A 131 7.02 36.49 10.06
N VAL A 132 5.79 37.04 10.28
CA VAL A 132 5.35 38.28 9.63
C VAL A 132 6.14 39.49 10.13
N PHE A 133 6.63 39.45 11.37
CA PHE A 133 7.39 40.52 11.99
C PHE A 133 8.90 40.45 11.71
N PHE A 134 9.39 39.32 11.19
CA PHE A 134 10.75 39.16 10.72
C PHE A 134 10.82 39.47 9.22
N GLY A 135 11.88 40.06 8.73
CA GLY A 135 12.09 40.21 7.29
C GLY A 135 12.12 38.84 6.60
N ALA A 136 11.87 38.79 5.29
CA ALA A 136 11.80 37.55 4.53
C ALA A 136 13.06 36.68 4.71
N GLU A 137 14.26 37.28 4.67
CA GLU A 137 15.53 36.58 4.83
C GLU A 137 15.65 35.90 6.21
N ALA A 138 15.30 36.61 7.30
CA ALA A 138 15.33 36.06 8.65
C ALA A 138 14.31 34.91 8.79
N SER A 139 13.12 35.07 8.23
CA SER A 139 12.09 34.03 8.21
C SER A 139 12.54 32.76 7.48
N PHE A 140 13.19 32.91 6.33
CA PHE A 140 13.77 31.75 5.62
C PHE A 140 14.90 31.10 6.42
N ALA A 141 15.80 31.88 7.02
CA ALA A 141 16.89 31.35 7.85
C ALA A 141 16.36 30.55 9.06
N ILE A 142 15.37 31.08 9.77
CA ILE A 142 14.69 30.40 10.89
C ILE A 142 14.00 29.13 10.41
N GLY A 143 13.27 29.20 9.29
CA GLY A 143 12.59 28.05 8.71
C GLY A 143 13.55 26.93 8.31
N PHE A 144 14.66 27.24 7.63
CA PHE A 144 15.69 26.26 7.28
C PHE A 144 16.36 25.66 8.52
N ALA A 145 16.68 26.46 9.52
CA ALA A 145 17.24 25.96 10.78
C ALA A 145 16.29 25.01 11.50
N ALA A 146 15.00 25.36 11.61
CA ALA A 146 13.99 24.52 12.23
C ALA A 146 13.76 23.21 11.45
N ALA A 147 13.69 23.27 10.13
CA ALA A 147 13.54 22.09 9.27
C ALA A 147 14.79 21.19 9.35
N GLY A 148 15.98 21.77 9.30
CA GLY A 148 17.24 21.04 9.45
C GLY A 148 17.33 20.32 10.81
N LEU A 149 17.01 21.02 11.91
CA LEU A 149 17.01 20.45 13.24
C LEU A 149 15.94 19.35 13.39
N ALA A 150 14.75 19.53 12.79
CA ALA A 150 13.72 18.49 12.74
C ALA A 150 14.24 17.21 12.04
N LEU A 151 14.94 17.35 10.93
CA LEU A 151 15.56 16.23 10.21
C LEU A 151 16.63 15.53 11.07
N VAL A 152 17.49 16.29 11.75
CA VAL A 152 18.53 15.73 12.63
C VAL A 152 17.88 14.98 13.79
N ILE A 153 16.92 15.58 14.49
CA ILE A 153 16.19 14.94 15.61
C ILE A 153 15.52 13.65 15.12
N ARG A 154 14.84 13.68 13.96
CA ARG A 154 14.23 12.48 13.38
C ARG A 154 15.26 11.41 13.07
N ARG A 155 16.42 11.78 12.47
CA ARG A 155 17.49 10.84 12.09
C ARG A 155 18.15 10.21 13.33
N VAL A 156 18.44 11.02 14.37
CA VAL A 156 18.97 10.52 15.64
C VAL A 156 17.98 9.59 16.32
N ARG A 157 16.70 9.97 16.39
CA ARG A 157 15.66 9.11 16.96
C ARG A 157 15.47 7.82 16.16
N GLN A 158 15.53 7.87 14.83
CA GLN A 158 15.47 6.66 14.01
C GLN A 158 16.65 5.73 14.27
N ARG A 159 17.87 6.26 14.40
CA ARG A 159 19.06 5.45 14.73
C ARG A 159 18.97 4.84 16.13
N ARG A 160 18.48 5.59 17.12
CA ARG A 160 18.28 5.09 18.50
C ARG A 160 17.14 4.08 18.62
N ARG A 161 16.22 4.01 17.63
CA ARG A 161 15.07 3.12 17.59
C ARG A 161 15.32 1.82 16.83
N ALA A 162 16.40 1.73 16.11
CA ALA A 162 16.80 0.53 15.37
C ALA A 162 17.43 -0.51 16.32
N GLU A 163 16.65 -1.00 17.30
CA GLU A 163 17.04 -2.19 18.02
C GLU A 163 16.86 -3.40 17.10
N PRO A 164 17.89 -4.24 16.96
CA PRO A 164 17.76 -5.42 16.13
C PRO A 164 16.74 -6.38 16.77
N VAL A 165 15.65 -6.65 16.05
CA VAL A 165 14.70 -7.68 16.44
C VAL A 165 15.32 -9.03 16.15
N ARG A 166 15.49 -9.86 17.19
CA ARG A 166 15.92 -11.25 17.03
C ARG A 166 14.68 -12.11 16.80
N LEU A 167 14.61 -12.72 15.63
CA LEU A 167 13.51 -13.61 15.30
C LEU A 167 13.64 -14.92 16.07
N PRO A 168 12.55 -15.42 16.67
CA PRO A 168 12.53 -16.76 17.26
C PRO A 168 12.55 -17.82 16.14
N ARG A 169 13.01 -19.01 16.47
CA ARG A 169 12.85 -20.16 15.57
C ARG A 169 11.35 -20.52 15.53
N PRO A 170 10.72 -20.61 14.35
CA PRO A 170 9.32 -21.01 14.27
C PRO A 170 9.14 -22.46 14.72
N GLN A 171 8.01 -22.77 15.35
CA GLN A 171 7.70 -24.15 15.75
C GLN A 171 7.41 -25.04 14.53
N ALA A 172 6.82 -24.45 13.49
CA ALA A 172 6.61 -25.09 12.19
C ALA A 172 7.38 -24.34 11.11
N PRO A 173 8.70 -24.56 10.98
CA PRO A 173 9.50 -23.94 9.94
C PRO A 173 9.19 -24.58 8.59
N LEU A 174 9.16 -23.79 7.54
CA LEU A 174 9.19 -24.31 6.18
C LEU A 174 10.62 -24.61 5.76
N GLY A 175 10.79 -25.69 5.04
CA GLY A 175 12.08 -26.02 4.41
C GLY A 175 12.47 -25.04 3.30
N SER A 176 13.66 -25.18 2.76
CA SER A 176 14.04 -24.50 1.52
C SER A 176 13.08 -24.90 0.40
N PRO A 177 12.70 -23.97 -0.50
CA PRO A 177 11.94 -24.32 -1.68
C PRO A 177 12.61 -25.45 -2.46
N PRO A 178 11.88 -26.48 -2.92
CA PRO A 178 12.45 -27.49 -3.79
C PRO A 178 12.92 -26.87 -5.10
N GLY A 179 13.99 -27.37 -5.71
CA GLY A 179 14.50 -26.86 -6.98
C GLY A 179 13.46 -26.87 -8.10
N SER A 180 12.53 -27.84 -8.08
CA SER A 180 11.40 -27.92 -9.01
C SER A 180 10.33 -26.84 -8.84
N ALA A 181 10.42 -25.99 -7.81
CA ALA A 181 9.49 -24.88 -7.60
C ALA A 181 9.89 -23.62 -8.39
N SER A 182 11.16 -23.50 -8.82
CA SER A 182 11.65 -22.39 -9.65
C SER A 182 11.97 -22.86 -11.07
N LEU A 183 11.47 -22.14 -12.08
CA LEU A 183 11.68 -22.50 -13.49
C LEU A 183 12.93 -21.87 -14.10
N GLU A 184 13.67 -21.04 -13.37
CA GLU A 184 14.94 -20.41 -13.82
C GLU A 184 14.86 -19.73 -15.21
N ILE A 185 13.68 -19.16 -15.56
CA ILE A 185 13.45 -18.49 -16.85
C ILE A 185 13.78 -17.00 -16.71
N PRO A 186 14.69 -16.45 -17.52
CA PRO A 186 15.01 -15.02 -17.49
C PRO A 186 13.77 -14.14 -17.71
N GLY A 187 13.55 -13.18 -16.81
CA GLY A 187 12.39 -12.28 -16.88
C GLY A 187 11.12 -12.79 -16.17
N LEU A 188 11.09 -14.05 -15.77
CA LEU A 188 10.03 -14.59 -14.93
C LEU A 188 10.11 -14.00 -13.52
N SER A 189 8.96 -13.73 -12.91
CA SER A 189 8.89 -13.32 -11.51
C SER A 189 9.52 -14.36 -10.60
N GLU A 190 10.34 -13.88 -9.65
CA GLU A 190 10.98 -14.76 -8.67
C GLU A 190 9.94 -15.49 -7.83
N LEU A 191 10.23 -16.73 -7.48
CA LEU A 191 9.35 -17.59 -6.69
C LEU A 191 9.01 -16.93 -5.34
N ILE A 192 10.00 -16.33 -4.68
CA ILE A 192 9.85 -15.48 -3.50
C ILE A 192 10.27 -14.06 -3.88
N THR A 193 9.34 -13.13 -3.83
CA THR A 193 9.59 -11.72 -4.16
C THR A 193 10.54 -11.09 -3.14
N PRO A 194 11.69 -10.56 -3.54
CA PRO A 194 12.59 -9.85 -2.63
C PRO A 194 11.91 -8.70 -1.90
N VAL A 195 12.31 -8.48 -0.65
CA VAL A 195 11.67 -7.49 0.24
C VAL A 195 11.71 -6.08 -0.34
N ASP A 196 12.78 -5.71 -1.00
CA ASP A 196 12.98 -4.40 -1.64
C ASP A 196 12.17 -4.22 -2.93
N ARG A 197 11.76 -5.31 -3.57
CA ARG A 197 10.91 -5.33 -4.78
C ARG A 197 9.45 -5.65 -4.49
N PHE A 198 9.12 -6.06 -3.27
CA PHE A 198 7.74 -6.30 -2.88
C PHE A 198 6.95 -4.98 -2.90
N PHE A 199 5.73 -5.00 -3.42
CA PHE A 199 4.94 -3.79 -3.56
C PHE A 199 4.61 -3.13 -2.21
N VAL A 200 4.51 -1.82 -2.21
CA VAL A 200 4.11 -1.01 -1.05
C VAL A 200 2.94 -0.12 -1.44
N THR A 201 1.83 -0.28 -0.74
CA THR A 201 0.66 0.60 -0.83
C THR A 201 0.23 0.99 0.58
N ASP A 202 0.05 2.30 0.82
CA ASP A 202 -0.30 2.86 2.12
C ASP A 202 -1.31 3.99 1.94
N VAL A 203 -2.14 4.21 2.95
CA VAL A 203 -2.99 5.42 3.05
C VAL A 203 -2.29 6.56 3.77
N THR A 204 -1.11 6.30 4.34
CA THR A 204 -0.32 7.28 5.12
C THR A 204 1.08 7.43 4.54
N PHE A 205 1.55 8.66 4.44
CA PHE A 205 2.93 8.99 4.06
C PHE A 205 3.51 10.06 4.99
N PRO A 206 4.76 9.88 5.43
CA PRO A 206 5.58 8.66 5.35
C PRO A 206 5.05 7.57 6.28
N ALA A 207 5.41 6.31 6.00
CA ALA A 207 5.08 5.18 6.86
C ALA A 207 5.39 5.48 8.35
N PRO A 208 4.56 5.09 9.32
CA PRO A 208 4.78 5.32 10.74
C PRO A 208 6.10 4.71 11.21
N SER A 209 6.75 5.31 12.18
CA SER A 209 7.90 4.72 12.86
C SER A 209 7.49 4.37 14.28
N VAL A 210 7.48 3.10 14.59
CA VAL A 210 7.07 2.56 15.88
C VAL A 210 8.27 2.43 16.80
N VAL A 211 8.14 2.85 18.05
CA VAL A 211 9.15 2.65 19.11
C VAL A 211 8.93 1.27 19.70
N LEU A 212 9.81 0.30 19.40
CA LEU A 212 9.61 -1.10 19.79
C LEU A 212 9.39 -1.31 21.28
N ARG A 213 10.17 -0.63 22.14
CA ARG A 213 10.01 -0.73 23.62
C ARG A 213 8.66 -0.25 24.14
N GLN A 214 8.01 0.67 23.42
CA GLN A 214 6.71 1.24 23.81
C GLN A 214 5.55 0.59 23.09
N TRP A 215 5.83 -0.16 22.04
CA TRP A 215 4.79 -0.84 21.27
C TRP A 215 4.14 -1.95 22.09
N ARG A 216 2.84 -2.02 22.01
CA ARG A 216 2.03 -3.09 22.58
C ARG A 216 0.99 -3.54 21.57
N LEU A 217 0.75 -4.82 21.54
CA LEU A 217 -0.44 -5.39 20.91
C LEU A 217 -1.51 -5.53 21.97
N VAL A 218 -2.61 -4.80 21.80
CA VAL A 218 -3.75 -4.87 22.73
C VAL A 218 -4.83 -5.76 22.10
N VAL A 219 -5.25 -6.81 22.82
CA VAL A 219 -6.43 -7.62 22.48
C VAL A 219 -7.53 -7.29 23.47
N ARG A 220 -8.69 -6.85 22.98
CA ARG A 220 -9.80 -6.34 23.79
C ARG A 220 -11.17 -6.60 23.15
N GLY A 221 -12.22 -6.09 23.78
CA GLY A 221 -13.61 -6.23 23.32
C GLY A 221 -14.30 -7.41 24.01
N MET A 222 -15.00 -8.24 23.24
CA MET A 222 -15.69 -9.44 23.74
C MET A 222 -14.70 -10.56 24.04
N VAL A 223 -13.88 -10.38 25.09
CA VAL A 223 -12.88 -11.32 25.59
C VAL A 223 -12.94 -11.40 27.11
N GLU A 224 -12.69 -12.58 27.68
CA GLU A 224 -12.63 -12.79 29.12
C GLU A 224 -11.35 -12.18 29.73
N HIS A 225 -10.23 -12.32 29.00
CA HIS A 225 -8.90 -11.91 29.45
C HIS A 225 -8.28 -10.94 28.44
N PRO A 226 -8.49 -9.61 28.57
CA PRO A 226 -7.84 -8.64 27.71
C PRO A 226 -6.31 -8.79 27.79
N LEU A 227 -5.63 -8.77 26.63
CA LEU A 227 -4.17 -8.92 26.55
C LEU A 227 -3.52 -7.59 26.20
N SER A 228 -2.33 -7.37 26.75
CA SER A 228 -1.43 -6.26 26.36
C SER A 228 -0.01 -6.80 26.24
N LEU A 229 0.36 -7.22 25.04
CA LEU A 229 1.62 -7.90 24.77
C LEU A 229 2.69 -6.93 24.27
N THR A 230 3.87 -6.99 24.86
CA THR A 230 5.09 -6.43 24.28
C THR A 230 5.48 -7.18 23.01
N LEU A 231 6.43 -6.65 22.24
CA LEU A 231 6.96 -7.38 21.09
C LEU A 231 7.64 -8.69 21.54
N ASP A 232 8.43 -8.67 22.60
CA ASP A 232 9.13 -9.84 23.11
C ASP A 232 8.16 -10.93 23.58
N GLU A 233 7.07 -10.55 24.26
CA GLU A 233 6.01 -11.48 24.65
C GLU A 233 5.32 -12.09 23.43
N LEU A 234 5.02 -11.30 22.40
CA LEU A 234 4.45 -11.82 21.16
C LEU A 234 5.41 -12.77 20.44
N LEU A 235 6.70 -12.43 20.38
CA LEU A 235 7.73 -13.26 19.78
C LEU A 235 7.94 -14.57 20.53
N SER A 236 7.63 -14.63 21.84
CA SER A 236 7.73 -15.85 22.65
C SER A 236 6.57 -16.83 22.40
N LEU A 237 5.50 -16.41 21.74
CA LEU A 237 4.38 -17.28 21.44
C LEU A 237 4.71 -18.28 20.32
N PRO A 238 4.00 -19.43 20.28
CA PRO A 238 4.10 -20.38 19.19
C PRO A 238 3.92 -19.70 17.83
N SER A 239 4.88 -19.88 16.95
CA SER A 239 4.85 -19.27 15.62
C SER A 239 5.07 -20.29 14.51
N ARG A 240 4.61 -19.95 13.31
CA ARG A 240 4.82 -20.74 12.10
C ARG A 240 5.22 -19.87 10.92
N GLU A 241 5.73 -20.52 9.89
CA GLU A 241 5.94 -19.91 8.58
C GLU A 241 4.85 -20.32 7.60
N ILE A 242 4.57 -19.41 6.64
CA ILE A 242 3.68 -19.68 5.51
C ILE A 242 4.22 -18.96 4.28
N ASP A 243 4.23 -19.64 3.14
CA ASP A 243 4.44 -18.99 1.84
C ASP A 243 3.09 -18.54 1.30
N ALA A 244 2.92 -17.23 1.14
CA ALA A 244 1.64 -16.66 0.73
C ALA A 244 1.78 -15.44 -0.18
N VAL A 245 0.89 -15.39 -1.18
CA VAL A 245 0.70 -14.23 -2.03
C VAL A 245 -0.09 -13.16 -1.29
N LEU A 246 0.32 -11.91 -1.45
CA LEU A 246 -0.43 -10.73 -1.05
C LEU A 246 -0.66 -9.86 -2.28
N MET A 247 -1.90 -9.40 -2.47
CA MET A 247 -2.29 -8.56 -3.60
C MET A 247 -3.08 -7.33 -3.12
N CYS A 248 -2.77 -6.18 -3.68
CA CYS A 248 -3.56 -4.97 -3.49
C CYS A 248 -4.83 -5.06 -4.33
N VAL A 249 -5.96 -4.59 -3.80
CA VAL A 249 -7.22 -4.52 -4.57
C VAL A 249 -7.09 -3.65 -5.83
N HIS A 250 -6.23 -2.63 -5.82
CA HIS A 250 -5.93 -1.78 -6.98
C HIS A 250 -5.06 -2.46 -8.05
N ASN A 251 -4.62 -3.70 -7.82
CA ASN A 251 -3.81 -4.38 -8.83
C ASN A 251 -4.63 -4.58 -10.10
N PRO A 252 -4.28 -3.95 -11.23
CA PRO A 252 -4.93 -4.26 -12.49
C PRO A 252 -4.56 -5.68 -12.92
N VAL A 253 -5.33 -6.26 -13.84
CA VAL A 253 -4.97 -7.54 -14.46
C VAL A 253 -3.56 -7.44 -15.06
N GLY A 254 -2.68 -8.38 -14.73
CA GLY A 254 -1.28 -8.34 -15.15
C GLY A 254 -0.40 -7.30 -14.43
N GLY A 255 -0.94 -6.64 -13.38
CA GLY A 255 -0.27 -5.53 -12.71
C GLY A 255 0.81 -5.94 -11.70
N PRO A 256 1.55 -4.93 -11.19
CA PRO A 256 2.71 -5.14 -10.33
C PRO A 256 2.40 -5.17 -8.82
N PHE A 257 1.14 -4.91 -8.40
CA PHE A 257 0.78 -4.83 -6.99
C PHE A 257 0.40 -6.18 -6.39
N VAL A 258 1.21 -7.18 -6.67
CA VAL A 258 1.12 -8.54 -6.15
C VAL A 258 2.53 -9.07 -5.92
N GLY A 259 2.72 -9.86 -4.88
CA GLY A 259 3.99 -10.51 -4.57
C GLY A 259 3.77 -11.73 -3.69
N ASN A 260 4.68 -12.69 -3.75
CA ASN A 260 4.70 -13.89 -2.94
C ASN A 260 5.88 -13.84 -1.96
N ALA A 261 5.65 -14.12 -0.71
CA ALA A 261 6.69 -14.07 0.30
C ALA A 261 6.51 -15.16 1.35
N ARG A 262 7.60 -15.48 2.05
CA ARG A 262 7.58 -16.30 3.25
C ARG A 262 7.33 -15.41 4.45
N TRP A 263 6.26 -15.66 5.17
CA TRP A 263 5.84 -14.91 6.32
C TRP A 263 5.99 -15.74 7.59
N GLN A 264 6.44 -15.09 8.69
CA GLN A 264 6.53 -15.73 10.00
C GLN A 264 5.74 -14.94 11.02
N GLY A 265 4.95 -15.64 11.84
CA GLY A 265 4.12 -15.01 12.87
C GLY A 265 3.30 -16.00 13.68
N VAL A 266 2.41 -15.45 14.48
CA VAL A 266 1.47 -16.20 15.31
C VAL A 266 0.08 -16.26 14.66
N LEU A 267 -0.64 -17.33 14.86
CA LEU A 267 -2.02 -17.43 14.38
C LEU A 267 -2.95 -16.53 15.20
N LEU A 268 -3.83 -15.82 14.52
CA LEU A 268 -4.84 -14.99 15.20
C LEU A 268 -5.74 -15.84 16.09
N ARG A 269 -6.15 -17.04 15.65
CA ARG A 269 -6.99 -17.95 16.44
C ARG A 269 -6.38 -18.30 17.79
N ASP A 270 -5.04 -18.50 17.85
CA ASP A 270 -4.37 -18.88 19.10
C ASP A 270 -4.38 -17.71 20.12
N LEU A 271 -4.28 -16.48 19.62
CA LEU A 271 -4.45 -15.26 20.44
C LEU A 271 -5.89 -15.09 20.92
N LEU A 272 -6.89 -15.38 20.07
CA LEU A 272 -8.30 -15.30 20.43
C LEU A 272 -8.65 -16.33 21.50
N VAL A 273 -8.13 -17.56 21.37
CA VAL A 273 -8.29 -18.62 22.40
C VAL A 273 -7.63 -18.16 23.71
N ARG A 274 -6.41 -17.63 23.67
CA ARG A 274 -5.71 -17.13 24.84
C ARG A 274 -6.43 -15.97 25.54
N ALA A 275 -7.12 -15.13 24.78
CA ALA A 275 -7.91 -14.03 25.29
C ALA A 275 -9.30 -14.45 25.80
N GLY A 276 -9.71 -15.68 25.57
CA GLY A 276 -11.08 -16.14 25.89
C GLY A 276 -12.12 -15.40 25.07
N ALA A 277 -11.96 -15.38 23.74
CA ALA A 277 -12.94 -14.71 22.86
C ALA A 277 -14.33 -15.31 23.02
N ALA A 278 -15.34 -14.46 23.22
CA ALA A 278 -16.72 -14.88 23.41
C ALA A 278 -17.25 -15.58 22.15
N THR A 279 -18.08 -16.62 22.35
CA THR A 279 -18.66 -17.42 21.27
C THR A 279 -19.65 -16.63 20.40
N GLU A 280 -20.25 -15.59 20.94
CA GLU A 280 -21.17 -14.67 20.27
C GLU A 280 -20.46 -13.62 19.40
N ALA A 281 -19.15 -13.52 19.50
CA ALA A 281 -18.36 -12.68 18.62
C ALA A 281 -18.24 -13.33 17.24
N ASP A 282 -18.46 -12.57 16.19
CA ASP A 282 -18.38 -13.02 14.81
C ASP A 282 -17.41 -12.20 13.97
N HIS A 283 -16.78 -11.20 14.61
CA HIS A 283 -15.90 -10.24 13.94
C HIS A 283 -14.71 -9.84 14.81
N VAL A 284 -13.59 -9.57 14.14
CA VAL A 284 -12.40 -8.99 14.74
C VAL A 284 -12.05 -7.72 13.98
N ARG A 285 -12.00 -6.61 14.68
CA ARG A 285 -11.54 -5.34 14.15
C ARG A 285 -10.08 -5.11 14.48
N LEU A 286 -9.30 -4.81 13.48
CA LEU A 286 -7.88 -4.55 13.57
C LEU A 286 -7.63 -3.05 13.48
N HIS A 287 -6.76 -2.52 14.33
CA HIS A 287 -6.38 -1.11 14.34
C HIS A 287 -4.88 -0.94 14.15
N SER A 288 -4.53 -0.08 13.24
CA SER A 288 -3.15 0.32 12.95
C SER A 288 -2.72 1.54 13.73
N VAL A 289 -1.41 1.67 13.95
CA VAL A 289 -0.78 2.87 14.55
C VAL A 289 -1.09 4.14 13.77
N ASP A 290 -1.37 4.06 12.47
CA ASP A 290 -1.69 5.22 11.63
C ASP A 290 -3.20 5.57 11.60
N GLY A 291 -4.01 4.89 12.42
CA GLY A 291 -5.46 5.08 12.53
C GLY A 291 -6.26 4.38 11.43
N PHE A 292 -5.63 3.58 10.57
CA PHE A 292 -6.36 2.71 9.65
C PHE A 292 -6.99 1.55 10.42
N SER A 293 -8.20 1.15 10.06
CA SER A 293 -8.88 -0.01 10.64
C SER A 293 -9.56 -0.84 9.55
N ALA A 294 -9.55 -2.14 9.72
CA ALA A 294 -10.28 -3.09 8.90
C ALA A 294 -10.67 -4.31 9.72
N GLY A 295 -11.54 -5.12 9.22
CA GLY A 295 -12.12 -6.22 9.97
C GLY A 295 -11.87 -7.59 9.34
N ILE A 296 -11.90 -8.60 10.19
CA ILE A 296 -11.86 -10.01 9.80
C ILE A 296 -13.15 -10.65 10.30
N SER A 297 -13.98 -11.15 9.39
CA SER A 297 -15.09 -12.04 9.80
C SER A 297 -14.53 -13.35 10.34
N LEU A 298 -14.97 -13.76 11.52
CA LEU A 298 -14.54 -15.03 12.11
C LEU A 298 -15.05 -16.25 11.34
N SER A 299 -16.03 -16.07 10.43
CA SER A 299 -16.44 -17.12 9.50
C SER A 299 -15.29 -17.58 8.58
N LEU A 300 -14.33 -16.71 8.27
CA LEU A 300 -13.17 -17.07 7.47
C LEU A 300 -12.34 -18.20 8.08
N LEU A 301 -12.28 -18.29 9.42
CA LEU A 301 -11.59 -19.38 10.10
C LEU A 301 -12.25 -20.75 9.81
N LYS A 302 -13.57 -20.76 9.60
CA LYS A 302 -14.32 -21.96 9.24
C LYS A 302 -14.13 -22.34 7.76
N ASP A 303 -13.86 -21.35 6.91
CA ASP A 303 -13.64 -21.53 5.47
C ASP A 303 -12.19 -21.89 5.12
N GLY A 304 -11.35 -22.23 6.11
CA GLY A 304 -9.96 -22.65 5.90
C GLY A 304 -8.95 -21.52 5.73
N PHE A 305 -9.36 -20.27 5.96
CA PHE A 305 -8.40 -19.18 6.05
C PHE A 305 -7.65 -19.22 7.38
N GLU A 306 -6.37 -18.89 7.34
CA GLU A 306 -5.51 -18.81 8.53
C GLU A 306 -4.96 -17.39 8.73
N PRO A 307 -5.74 -16.48 9.35
CA PRO A 307 -5.26 -15.16 9.70
C PRO A 307 -4.07 -15.25 10.66
N MET A 308 -3.03 -14.46 10.38
CA MET A 308 -1.80 -14.41 11.16
C MET A 308 -1.46 -12.98 11.56
N LEU A 309 -0.75 -12.85 12.67
CA LEU A 309 -0.04 -11.64 13.06
C LEU A 309 1.45 -11.89 12.79
N VAL A 310 1.93 -11.37 11.68
CA VAL A 310 3.29 -11.64 11.20
C VAL A 310 4.23 -10.52 11.57
N TYR A 311 5.47 -10.88 11.92
CA TYR A 311 6.52 -9.97 12.33
C TYR A 311 7.81 -10.13 11.50
N ALA A 312 7.84 -11.15 10.61
CA ALA A 312 8.95 -11.36 9.70
C ALA A 312 8.47 -11.68 8.28
N MET A 313 9.31 -11.37 7.31
CA MET A 313 9.13 -11.59 5.90
C MET A 313 10.46 -12.04 5.28
N ASN A 314 10.46 -13.17 4.56
CA ASN A 314 11.63 -13.77 3.93
C ASN A 314 12.81 -13.95 4.91
N GLY A 315 12.52 -14.45 6.11
CA GLY A 315 13.53 -14.73 7.14
C GLY A 315 14.13 -13.50 7.84
N THR A 316 13.61 -12.29 7.56
CA THR A 316 14.06 -11.05 8.20
C THR A 316 12.91 -10.33 8.89
N PRO A 317 13.16 -9.55 9.97
CA PRO A 317 12.12 -8.73 10.57
C PRO A 317 11.46 -7.82 9.54
N LEU A 318 10.17 -7.57 9.70
CA LEU A 318 9.43 -6.67 8.81
C LEU A 318 10.14 -5.32 8.71
N THR A 319 10.24 -4.80 7.50
CA THR A 319 10.67 -3.41 7.32
C THR A 319 9.53 -2.45 7.70
N ARG A 320 9.88 -1.21 7.95
CA ARG A 320 8.89 -0.15 8.21
C ARG A 320 7.85 -0.04 7.09
N ALA A 321 8.26 -0.15 5.84
CA ALA A 321 7.37 -0.08 4.68
C ALA A 321 6.39 -1.27 4.62
N HIS A 322 6.79 -2.41 5.17
CA HIS A 322 5.98 -3.63 5.18
C HIS A 322 5.21 -3.86 6.49
N GLY A 323 5.22 -2.86 7.41
CA GLY A 323 4.33 -2.86 8.57
C GLY A 323 4.98 -3.23 9.90
N ALA A 324 6.32 -3.05 10.05
CA ALA A 324 7.01 -3.30 11.33
C ALA A 324 6.38 -2.52 12.51
N PRO A 325 6.32 -3.10 13.73
CA PRO A 325 6.89 -4.40 14.09
C PRO A 325 6.00 -5.59 13.72
N VAL A 326 4.70 -5.41 13.59
CA VAL A 326 3.72 -6.47 13.35
C VAL A 326 2.68 -5.99 12.35
N ARG A 327 2.27 -6.88 11.46
CA ARG A 327 1.12 -6.68 10.58
C ARG A 327 0.18 -7.87 10.64
N ALA A 328 -1.08 -7.64 10.33
CA ALA A 328 -2.00 -8.73 10.02
C ALA A 328 -1.76 -9.24 8.60
N LEU A 329 -1.91 -10.53 8.40
CA LEU A 329 -1.88 -11.23 7.12
C LEU A 329 -3.03 -12.24 7.08
N VAL A 330 -3.91 -12.09 6.11
CA VAL A 330 -4.97 -13.07 5.81
C VAL A 330 -4.77 -13.54 4.38
N PRO A 331 -4.10 -14.69 4.17
CA PRO A 331 -3.91 -15.24 2.83
C PRO A 331 -5.24 -15.42 2.11
N GLY A 332 -5.34 -14.93 0.86
CA GLY A 332 -6.57 -15.00 0.08
C GLY A 332 -7.53 -13.81 0.22
N ILE A 333 -7.23 -12.85 1.08
CA ILE A 333 -7.99 -11.60 1.22
C ILE A 333 -7.16 -10.42 0.70
N HIS A 334 -7.81 -9.47 0.00
CA HIS A 334 -7.13 -8.29 -0.51
C HIS A 334 -6.55 -7.40 0.60
N GLY A 335 -5.48 -6.66 0.26
CA GLY A 335 -4.68 -5.90 1.20
C GLY A 335 -5.45 -4.92 2.09
N TYR A 336 -6.49 -4.26 1.57
CA TYR A 336 -7.24 -3.24 2.30
C TYR A 336 -8.20 -3.81 3.35
N ASP A 337 -8.67 -5.03 3.16
CA ASP A 337 -9.80 -5.58 3.90
C ASP A 337 -9.38 -6.19 5.25
N ALA A 338 -8.19 -6.82 5.30
CA ALA A 338 -7.74 -7.49 6.52
C ALA A 338 -6.23 -7.43 6.77
N ASN A 339 -5.43 -7.00 5.80
CA ASN A 339 -3.97 -7.09 5.85
C ASN A 339 -3.32 -5.80 6.37
N ILE A 340 -3.65 -5.44 7.61
CA ILE A 340 -3.25 -4.18 8.26
C ILE A 340 -1.77 -4.16 8.62
N LYS A 341 -1.08 -3.08 8.24
CA LYS A 341 0.29 -2.76 8.65
C LYS A 341 0.33 -2.02 9.99
N TRP A 342 1.47 -2.09 10.68
CA TRP A 342 1.70 -1.37 11.96
C TRP A 342 0.59 -1.64 12.97
N LEU A 343 0.25 -2.92 13.14
CA LEU A 343 -0.86 -3.34 14.00
C LEU A 343 -0.65 -2.89 15.45
N ALA A 344 -1.67 -2.31 16.06
CA ALA A 344 -1.67 -1.84 17.44
C ALA A 344 -2.70 -2.58 18.31
N SER A 345 -3.88 -2.88 17.77
CA SER A 345 -4.88 -3.63 18.54
C SER A 345 -5.76 -4.55 17.69
N VAL A 346 -6.27 -5.55 18.37
CA VAL A 346 -7.23 -6.55 17.92
C VAL A 346 -8.45 -6.41 18.82
N GLU A 347 -9.60 -6.02 18.28
CA GLU A 347 -10.85 -5.82 19.01
C GLU A 347 -11.88 -6.87 18.59
N VAL A 348 -12.23 -7.75 19.52
CA VAL A 348 -13.22 -8.81 19.30
C VAL A 348 -14.60 -8.21 19.51
N MET A 349 -15.52 -8.38 18.55
CA MET A 349 -16.80 -7.71 18.57
C MET A 349 -17.84 -8.41 17.69
N ARG A 350 -19.04 -7.89 17.62
CA ARG A 350 -20.05 -8.29 16.65
C ARG A 350 -19.90 -7.49 15.36
N PHE A 351 -20.08 -8.14 14.25
CA PHE A 351 -20.02 -7.49 12.93
C PHE A 351 -21.03 -6.34 12.79
N SER A 352 -22.21 -6.45 13.42
CA SER A 352 -23.21 -5.39 13.44
C SER A 352 -22.74 -4.06 14.06
N GLU A 353 -21.72 -4.11 14.91
CA GLU A 353 -21.15 -2.95 15.61
C GLU A 353 -19.93 -2.37 14.89
N ALA A 354 -19.39 -3.08 13.90
CA ALA A 354 -18.20 -2.66 13.17
C ALA A 354 -18.53 -1.59 12.12
N ILE A 355 -17.72 -0.53 12.06
CA ILE A 355 -17.71 0.44 10.97
C ILE A 355 -16.27 0.54 10.48
N ASP A 356 -15.96 -0.23 9.45
CA ASP A 356 -14.61 -0.32 8.89
C ASP A 356 -14.38 0.67 7.75
N TYR A 357 -13.12 0.72 7.25
CA TYR A 357 -12.76 1.60 6.15
C TYR A 357 -13.60 1.35 4.89
N ALA A 358 -13.85 0.10 4.55
CA ALA A 358 -14.63 -0.29 3.38
C ALA A 358 -16.05 0.28 3.43
N GLU A 359 -16.71 0.20 4.59
CA GLU A 359 -18.06 0.74 4.80
C GLU A 359 -18.13 2.25 4.67
N ARG A 360 -17.14 2.97 5.24
CA ARG A 360 -17.05 4.42 5.08
C ARG A 360 -16.89 4.85 3.62
N LYS A 361 -16.41 3.95 2.76
CA LYS A 361 -16.28 4.15 1.30
C LYS A 361 -17.51 3.65 0.53
N GLY A 362 -18.53 3.14 1.20
CA GLY A 362 -19.73 2.58 0.57
C GLY A 362 -19.49 1.24 -0.13
N TRP A 363 -18.45 0.50 0.27
CA TRP A 363 -18.15 -0.82 -0.28
C TRP A 363 -18.95 -1.93 0.43
N PRO A 364 -19.15 -3.10 -0.20
CA PRO A 364 -19.90 -4.19 0.39
C PRO A 364 -19.30 -4.68 1.71
N ARG A 365 -20.17 -4.99 2.68
CA ARG A 365 -19.79 -5.58 3.98
C ARG A 365 -19.54 -7.07 3.86
N ARG A 366 -18.53 -7.47 3.15
CA ARG A 366 -18.13 -8.86 2.98
C ARG A 366 -16.63 -8.97 2.73
N PRO A 367 -16.00 -10.11 3.10
CA PRO A 367 -14.59 -10.32 2.81
C PRO A 367 -14.28 -10.17 1.31
N SER A 368 -13.30 -9.34 0.99
CA SER A 368 -12.82 -9.15 -0.39
C SER A 368 -11.83 -10.26 -0.75
N ARG A 369 -12.38 -11.41 -1.18
CA ARG A 369 -11.59 -12.61 -1.53
C ARG A 369 -10.86 -12.42 -2.85
N MET A 370 -9.59 -12.86 -2.90
CA MET A 370 -8.82 -12.90 -4.14
C MET A 370 -9.36 -14.00 -5.05
N ALA A 371 -9.82 -13.61 -6.24
CA ALA A 371 -10.20 -14.58 -7.26
C ALA A 371 -8.96 -15.28 -7.85
N PRO A 372 -9.10 -16.49 -8.45
CA PRO A 372 -8.05 -17.10 -9.24
C PRO A 372 -7.54 -16.13 -10.30
N ASN A 373 -6.23 -16.03 -10.46
CA ASN A 373 -5.62 -15.07 -11.36
C ASN A 373 -4.27 -15.58 -11.89
N SER A 374 -3.85 -15.05 -13.04
CA SER A 374 -2.57 -15.36 -13.66
C SER A 374 -2.01 -14.15 -14.37
N ARG A 375 -0.68 -14.15 -14.54
CA ARG A 375 0.05 -13.12 -15.24
C ARG A 375 1.10 -13.76 -16.16
N ILE A 376 1.20 -13.28 -17.38
CA ILE A 376 2.30 -13.59 -18.30
C ILE A 376 3.42 -12.62 -17.97
N ASP A 377 4.60 -13.13 -17.63
CA ASP A 377 5.79 -12.34 -17.37
C ASP A 377 6.75 -12.41 -18.56
N VAL A 378 6.79 -13.55 -19.27
CA VAL A 378 7.64 -13.82 -20.42
C VAL A 378 6.77 -14.38 -21.56
N PRO A 379 6.83 -13.79 -22.75
CA PRO A 379 7.45 -12.51 -23.06
C PRO A 379 6.72 -11.30 -22.46
N ASN A 380 7.39 -10.15 -22.41
CA ASN A 380 6.75 -8.90 -22.01
C ASN A 380 5.76 -8.42 -23.08
N HIS A 381 4.76 -7.63 -22.67
CA HIS A 381 3.88 -6.93 -23.61
C HIS A 381 4.70 -6.07 -24.60
N SER A 382 4.37 -6.14 -25.87
CA SER A 382 5.10 -5.50 -26.98
C SER A 382 6.54 -6.00 -27.18
N ALA A 383 6.87 -7.20 -26.71
CA ALA A 383 8.15 -7.82 -27.02
C ALA A 383 8.29 -8.08 -28.52
N LEU A 384 9.52 -7.91 -29.02
CA LEU A 384 9.92 -8.27 -30.37
C LEU A 384 10.68 -9.59 -30.32
N LEU A 385 10.09 -10.63 -30.89
CA LEU A 385 10.60 -12.01 -30.81
C LEU A 385 11.17 -12.48 -32.17
N ALA A 386 12.07 -13.44 -32.12
CA ALA A 386 12.48 -14.18 -33.31
C ALA A 386 11.44 -15.25 -33.64
N PRO A 387 11.28 -15.60 -34.93
CA PRO A 387 10.43 -16.74 -35.36
C PRO A 387 11.17 -18.03 -34.98
N ASP A 388 10.74 -18.64 -33.88
CA ASP A 388 11.31 -19.88 -33.37
C ASP A 388 10.46 -20.41 -32.22
N ARG A 389 10.87 -21.53 -31.64
CA ARG A 389 10.24 -22.05 -30.44
C ARG A 389 10.52 -21.12 -29.27
N GLN A 390 9.48 -20.51 -28.78
CA GLN A 390 9.48 -19.59 -27.61
C GLN A 390 8.94 -20.31 -26.38
N ILE A 391 9.27 -19.78 -25.20
CA ILE A 391 8.63 -20.15 -23.93
C ILE A 391 7.77 -18.98 -23.48
N VAL A 392 6.50 -19.24 -23.22
CA VAL A 392 5.59 -18.32 -22.53
C VAL A 392 5.55 -18.76 -21.07
N ALA A 393 5.81 -17.84 -20.16
CA ALA A 393 5.88 -18.18 -18.74
C ALA A 393 5.32 -17.05 -17.85
N GLY A 394 4.93 -17.40 -16.65
CA GLY A 394 4.39 -16.44 -15.70
C GLY A 394 4.09 -17.04 -14.34
N VAL A 395 3.30 -16.31 -13.56
CA VAL A 395 2.85 -16.71 -12.25
C VAL A 395 1.32 -16.79 -12.19
N ALA A 396 0.82 -17.69 -11.35
CA ALA A 396 -0.61 -17.87 -11.10
C ALA A 396 -0.89 -18.08 -9.61
N TRP A 397 -2.05 -17.64 -9.13
CA TRP A 397 -2.44 -17.77 -7.73
C TRP A 397 -3.95 -17.95 -7.57
N SER A 398 -4.32 -18.68 -6.54
CA SER A 398 -5.71 -18.92 -6.13
C SER A 398 -5.77 -19.25 -4.62
N PRO A 399 -5.34 -18.30 -3.75
CA PRO A 399 -5.34 -18.55 -2.32
C PRO A 399 -6.77 -18.52 -1.74
N PRO A 400 -7.07 -19.27 -0.68
CA PRO A 400 -6.14 -20.10 0.10
C PRO A 400 -6.07 -21.56 -0.39
N HIS A 401 -6.70 -21.92 -1.50
CA HIS A 401 -6.91 -23.32 -1.92
C HIS A 401 -5.96 -23.80 -3.03
N GLY A 402 -5.17 -22.91 -3.59
CA GLY A 402 -4.15 -23.20 -4.58
C GLY A 402 -4.64 -23.25 -6.03
N VAL A 403 -3.67 -23.29 -6.94
CA VAL A 403 -3.88 -23.37 -8.38
C VAL A 403 -4.00 -24.83 -8.78
N ALA A 404 -5.08 -25.16 -9.48
CA ALA A 404 -5.29 -26.50 -10.03
C ALA A 404 -4.72 -26.64 -11.45
N LYS A 405 -4.87 -25.60 -12.29
CA LYS A 405 -4.45 -25.60 -13.69
C LYS A 405 -4.27 -24.17 -14.19
N VAL A 406 -3.32 -23.98 -15.10
CA VAL A 406 -3.17 -22.75 -15.89
C VAL A 406 -3.29 -23.13 -17.36
N GLU A 407 -3.96 -22.28 -18.12
CA GLU A 407 -4.10 -22.46 -19.56
C GLU A 407 -3.67 -21.19 -20.30
N LEU A 408 -3.00 -21.38 -21.43
CA LEU A 408 -2.57 -20.35 -22.38
C LEU A 408 -3.40 -20.45 -23.65
N ARG A 409 -3.79 -19.31 -24.23
CA ARG A 409 -4.42 -19.20 -25.54
C ARG A 409 -3.66 -18.22 -26.41
N ILE A 410 -3.45 -18.58 -27.67
CA ILE A 410 -2.74 -17.77 -28.66
C ILE A 410 -3.74 -17.42 -29.77
N ASP A 411 -3.84 -16.12 -30.09
CA ASP A 411 -4.66 -15.57 -31.19
C ASP A 411 -6.14 -16.03 -31.19
N GLY A 412 -6.69 -16.22 -29.98
CA GLY A 412 -8.07 -16.71 -29.84
C GLY A 412 -8.29 -18.18 -30.21
N GLY A 413 -7.21 -18.92 -30.45
CA GLY A 413 -7.25 -20.37 -30.75
C GLY A 413 -7.65 -21.21 -29.52
N PRO A 414 -7.42 -22.53 -29.54
CA PRO A 414 -7.75 -23.41 -28.42
C PRO A 414 -6.88 -23.12 -27.17
N TRP A 415 -7.45 -23.38 -26.00
CA TRP A 415 -6.71 -23.34 -24.74
C TRP A 415 -5.77 -24.54 -24.62
N GLN A 416 -4.50 -24.28 -24.35
CA GLN A 416 -3.51 -25.32 -24.05
C GLN A 416 -3.16 -25.30 -22.55
N VAL A 417 -3.02 -26.47 -21.94
CA VAL A 417 -2.62 -26.61 -20.53
C VAL A 417 -1.14 -26.32 -20.40
N CYS A 418 -0.79 -25.44 -19.45
CA CYS A 418 0.58 -25.09 -19.11
C CYS A 418 1.20 -26.08 -18.12
N ALA A 419 2.51 -26.28 -18.18
CA ALA A 419 3.25 -26.98 -17.15
C ALA A 419 3.41 -26.10 -15.92
N LEU A 420 3.06 -26.63 -14.75
CA LEU A 420 3.22 -25.95 -13.46
C LEU A 420 4.51 -26.39 -12.78
N ALA A 421 5.23 -25.46 -12.18
CA ALA A 421 6.28 -25.77 -11.22
C ALA A 421 5.68 -26.37 -9.92
N THR A 422 6.51 -26.89 -9.05
CA THR A 422 6.04 -27.38 -7.73
C THR A 422 5.56 -26.20 -6.89
N ALA A 423 4.31 -26.27 -6.40
CA ALA A 423 3.75 -25.23 -5.54
C ALA A 423 4.40 -25.27 -4.15
N LEU A 424 4.69 -24.10 -3.58
CA LEU A 424 5.20 -23.98 -2.20
C LEU A 424 4.09 -24.22 -1.16
N GLY A 425 2.85 -24.05 -1.54
CA GLY A 425 1.67 -24.24 -0.71
C GLY A 425 0.43 -23.63 -1.36
N PRO A 426 -0.74 -23.88 -0.79
CA PRO A 426 -2.00 -23.45 -1.41
C PRO A 426 -2.23 -21.94 -1.38
N SER A 427 -1.53 -21.22 -0.50
CA SER A 427 -1.60 -19.76 -0.40
C SER A 427 -0.55 -19.03 -1.22
N ALA A 428 0.46 -19.74 -1.74
CA ALA A 428 1.52 -19.17 -2.58
C ALA A 428 1.10 -19.11 -4.05
N TRP A 429 1.79 -18.29 -4.83
CA TRP A 429 1.71 -18.41 -6.28
C TRP A 429 2.54 -19.61 -6.77
N VAL A 430 2.23 -20.06 -7.98
CA VAL A 430 2.99 -21.07 -8.70
C VAL A 430 3.50 -20.47 -10.01
N GLN A 431 4.72 -20.81 -10.39
CA GLN A 431 5.26 -20.50 -11.71
C GLN A 431 4.72 -21.50 -12.73
N TRP A 432 4.49 -21.04 -13.95
CA TRP A 432 3.99 -21.85 -15.05
C TRP A 432 4.71 -21.52 -16.34
N GLN A 433 4.75 -22.48 -17.28
CA GLN A 433 5.31 -22.32 -18.61
C GLN A 433 4.57 -23.12 -19.66
N ALA A 434 4.61 -22.65 -20.89
CA ALA A 434 4.15 -23.36 -22.07
C ALA A 434 5.06 -23.07 -23.27
N PRO A 435 5.40 -24.09 -24.08
CA PRO A 435 6.10 -23.86 -25.34
C PRO A 435 5.13 -23.28 -26.38
N TRP A 436 5.67 -22.45 -27.27
CA TRP A 436 4.97 -21.83 -28.36
C TRP A 436 5.87 -21.75 -29.58
N ASP A 437 5.44 -22.35 -30.70
CA ASP A 437 6.13 -22.23 -32.00
C ASP A 437 5.67 -20.92 -32.67
N ALA A 438 6.45 -19.85 -32.45
CA ALA A 438 6.12 -18.50 -32.85
C ALA A 438 6.34 -18.29 -34.35
N THR A 439 5.26 -18.00 -35.07
CA THR A 439 5.31 -17.64 -36.50
C THR A 439 5.45 -16.13 -36.69
N PRO A 440 6.02 -15.65 -37.81
CA PRO A 440 6.10 -14.22 -38.09
C PRO A 440 4.74 -13.53 -38.06
N GLY A 441 4.67 -12.37 -37.43
CA GLY A 441 3.45 -11.57 -37.32
C GLY A 441 3.19 -11.04 -35.93
N ARG A 442 2.03 -10.40 -35.74
CA ARG A 442 1.57 -9.93 -34.46
C ARG A 442 0.66 -10.95 -33.81
N HIS A 443 0.96 -11.33 -32.58
CA HIS A 443 0.25 -12.34 -31.81
C HIS A 443 -0.32 -11.78 -30.52
N THR A 444 -1.44 -12.37 -30.09
CA THR A 444 -2.07 -12.12 -28.79
C THR A 444 -1.94 -13.36 -27.92
N LEU A 445 -1.38 -13.20 -26.73
CA LEU A 445 -1.25 -14.26 -25.73
C LEU A 445 -2.20 -13.96 -24.57
N GLU A 446 -2.98 -14.96 -24.15
CA GLU A 446 -3.91 -14.86 -23.03
C GLU A 446 -3.71 -16.02 -22.06
N THR A 447 -3.85 -15.76 -20.77
CA THR A 447 -3.77 -16.79 -19.74
C THR A 447 -4.97 -16.75 -18.82
N ARG A 448 -5.38 -17.94 -18.34
CA ARG A 448 -6.37 -18.11 -17.29
C ARG A 448 -5.97 -19.18 -16.28
N THR A 449 -6.44 -19.02 -15.04
CA THR A 449 -6.16 -19.92 -13.93
C THR A 449 -7.44 -20.61 -13.47
N TRP A 450 -7.32 -21.88 -13.14
CA TRP A 450 -8.31 -22.68 -12.43
C TRP A 450 -7.86 -22.85 -10.99
N GLY A 451 -8.67 -22.38 -10.05
CA GLY A 451 -8.56 -22.72 -8.64
C GLY A 451 -9.57 -23.80 -8.26
N ARG A 452 -9.58 -24.25 -7.01
CA ARG A 452 -10.59 -25.21 -6.53
C ARG A 452 -12.00 -24.66 -6.56
N GLU A 453 -12.17 -23.34 -6.37
CA GLU A 453 -13.47 -22.66 -6.30
C GLU A 453 -13.98 -22.17 -7.66
N GLY A 454 -13.25 -22.42 -8.73
CA GLY A 454 -13.67 -22.01 -10.06
C GLY A 454 -12.52 -21.51 -10.94
N VAL A 455 -12.90 -20.97 -12.10
CA VAL A 455 -11.99 -20.43 -13.09
C VAL A 455 -11.93 -18.90 -12.99
N GLN A 456 -10.77 -18.35 -13.35
CA GLN A 456 -10.59 -16.91 -13.53
C GLN A 456 -11.65 -16.36 -14.50
N ALA A 457 -12.30 -15.26 -14.13
CA ALA A 457 -13.35 -14.67 -14.96
C ALA A 457 -12.77 -14.14 -16.28
N GLU A 458 -13.52 -14.31 -17.35
CA GLU A 458 -13.12 -13.82 -18.69
C GLU A 458 -13.32 -12.31 -18.82
N LEU A 459 -14.45 -11.80 -18.33
CA LEU A 459 -14.82 -10.40 -18.46
C LEU A 459 -13.98 -9.52 -17.56
N ALA A 460 -13.44 -8.45 -18.15
CA ALA A 460 -12.73 -7.44 -17.39
C ALA A 460 -13.70 -6.68 -16.48
N ALA A 461 -13.33 -6.55 -15.22
CA ALA A 461 -14.04 -5.73 -14.24
C ALA A 461 -13.08 -4.76 -13.55
N ALA A 462 -13.64 -3.64 -13.08
CA ALA A 462 -12.92 -2.66 -12.29
C ALA A 462 -12.33 -3.28 -11.02
N PRO A 463 -11.19 -2.79 -10.52
CA PRO A 463 -10.54 -3.38 -9.35
C PRO A 463 -11.38 -3.29 -8.07
N TYR A 464 -12.22 -2.26 -7.89
CA TYR A 464 -13.01 -2.07 -6.68
C TYR A 464 -14.41 -2.65 -6.77
N PRO A 465 -14.91 -3.22 -5.65
CA PRO A 465 -14.21 -3.54 -4.37
C PRO A 465 -13.58 -4.93 -4.36
N ASP A 466 -13.74 -5.72 -5.42
CA ASP A 466 -13.49 -7.16 -5.46
C ASP A 466 -12.16 -7.54 -6.12
N GLY A 467 -11.34 -6.56 -6.48
CA GLY A 467 -10.14 -6.75 -7.29
C GLY A 467 -10.44 -6.85 -8.78
N ALA A 468 -9.44 -6.51 -9.61
CA ALA A 468 -9.57 -6.60 -11.06
C ALA A 468 -9.80 -8.05 -11.51
N ARG A 469 -10.75 -8.23 -12.42
CA ARG A 469 -11.07 -9.51 -13.06
C ARG A 469 -10.79 -9.40 -14.55
N GLY A 470 -10.56 -10.52 -15.18
CA GLY A 470 -10.29 -10.64 -16.61
C GLY A 470 -9.04 -11.46 -16.88
N TYR A 471 -8.94 -12.05 -18.07
CA TYR A 471 -7.73 -12.74 -18.50
C TYR A 471 -6.60 -11.74 -18.71
N HIS A 472 -5.37 -12.10 -18.30
CA HIS A 472 -4.21 -11.30 -18.65
C HIS A 472 -3.89 -11.53 -20.13
N ARG A 473 -3.96 -10.45 -20.91
CA ARG A 473 -3.73 -10.45 -22.36
C ARG A 473 -2.57 -9.53 -22.69
N ILE A 474 -1.61 -10.05 -23.46
CA ILE A 474 -0.50 -9.27 -24.01
C ILE A 474 -0.46 -9.42 -25.54
N ALA A 475 0.12 -8.42 -26.20
CA ALA A 475 0.45 -8.51 -27.62
C ALA A 475 1.97 -8.53 -27.78
N VAL A 476 2.44 -9.32 -28.73
CA VAL A 476 3.87 -9.44 -29.10
C VAL A 476 4.01 -9.42 -30.61
N ASP A 477 5.18 -9.01 -31.08
CA ASP A 477 5.50 -8.99 -32.51
C ASP A 477 6.63 -9.99 -32.79
N VAL A 478 6.42 -10.92 -33.74
CA VAL A 478 7.43 -11.90 -34.19
C VAL A 478 7.98 -11.46 -35.53
N GLN A 479 9.28 -11.29 -35.61
CA GLN A 479 9.98 -10.83 -36.84
C GLN A 479 9.94 -11.88 -37.94
N SER A 480 9.98 -11.45 -39.22
CA SER A 480 10.05 -12.34 -40.38
C SER A 480 11.45 -12.95 -40.61
N THR A 481 12.48 -12.43 -39.96
CA THR A 481 13.87 -12.90 -40.11
C THR A 481 14.59 -12.89 -38.75
N ARG A 482 15.54 -13.83 -38.58
CA ARG A 482 16.45 -13.83 -37.40
C ARG A 482 17.42 -12.64 -37.51
N THR A 483 17.09 -11.50 -36.95
CA THR A 483 18.04 -10.40 -36.82
C THR A 483 18.89 -10.62 -35.56
N PRO A 484 20.24 -10.51 -35.62
CA PRO A 484 21.06 -10.68 -34.43
C PRO A 484 20.71 -9.66 -33.36
N GLN A 485 20.61 -10.11 -32.12
CA GLN A 485 20.17 -9.36 -30.91
C GLN A 485 21.11 -8.20 -30.49
N ARG A 486 21.45 -7.24 -31.35
CA ARG A 486 22.36 -6.15 -31.01
C ARG A 486 21.74 -4.81 -30.60
N ARG A 487 20.44 -4.71 -30.31
CA ARG A 487 19.81 -3.43 -29.87
C ARG A 487 18.63 -3.59 -28.93
N GLN A 488 18.78 -4.19 -27.76
CA GLN A 488 17.71 -4.20 -26.76
C GLN A 488 17.86 -3.19 -25.61
N VAL A 489 18.86 -2.31 -25.59
CA VAL A 489 19.15 -1.48 -24.41
C VAL A 489 18.41 -0.13 -24.37
N CYS A 490 17.83 0.39 -25.45
CA CYS A 490 17.33 1.78 -25.48
C CYS A 490 15.79 1.98 -25.57
N TRP A 491 14.97 0.94 -25.63
CA TRP A 491 13.51 1.10 -25.80
C TRP A 491 12.67 1.12 -24.50
N TRP A 492 13.29 0.85 -23.38
CA TRP A 492 12.63 0.73 -22.09
C TRP A 492 11.95 2.01 -21.58
N LEU A 493 12.38 3.18 -22.02
CA LEU A 493 11.83 4.47 -21.57
C LEU A 493 10.70 5.02 -22.46
N ALA A 494 10.56 4.56 -23.71
CA ALA A 494 9.59 5.12 -24.64
C ALA A 494 8.28 4.32 -24.78
N SER A 495 8.31 3.00 -24.61
CA SER A 495 7.11 2.15 -24.73
C SER A 495 6.16 2.27 -23.54
N ASP A 496 6.70 2.56 -22.38
CA ASP A 496 5.95 2.71 -21.12
C ASP A 496 5.06 3.98 -21.10
N ALA A 497 5.37 5.01 -21.90
CA ALA A 497 4.60 6.25 -21.97
C ALA A 497 3.32 6.14 -22.82
N ARG A 498 3.30 5.32 -23.88
CA ARG A 498 2.12 5.18 -24.77
C ARG A 498 1.07 4.22 -24.22
N ALA A 499 1.47 3.14 -23.56
CA ALA A 499 0.52 2.25 -22.87
C ALA A 499 -0.20 2.95 -21.71
N ARG A 500 0.43 3.96 -21.10
CA ARG A 500 -0.11 4.76 -19.97
C ARG A 500 -1.27 5.66 -20.39
N GLY A 501 -1.27 6.22 -21.58
CA GLY A 501 -2.33 7.12 -22.07
C GLY A 501 -3.62 6.39 -22.47
N LEU A 502 -3.52 5.18 -23.01
CA LEU A 502 -4.68 4.42 -23.50
C LEU A 502 -5.50 3.75 -22.39
N LEU A 503 -4.88 3.34 -21.28
CA LEU A 503 -5.59 2.75 -20.15
C LEU A 503 -6.36 3.80 -19.32
N ALA A 504 -5.82 5.00 -19.17
CA ALA A 504 -6.52 6.11 -18.50
C ALA A 504 -7.76 6.56 -19.29
N TRP A 505 -7.69 6.56 -20.61
CA TRP A 505 -8.79 6.99 -21.48
C TRP A 505 -9.93 5.98 -21.54
N ARG A 506 -9.64 4.68 -21.52
CA ARG A 506 -10.66 3.62 -21.52
C ARG A 506 -11.41 3.50 -20.17
N GLY A 507 -10.76 3.80 -19.05
CA GLY A 507 -11.42 3.85 -17.74
C GLY A 507 -12.48 4.95 -17.66
N ILE A 508 -12.23 6.12 -18.24
CA ILE A 508 -13.15 7.26 -18.24
C ILE A 508 -14.37 7.03 -19.14
N THR A 509 -14.21 6.32 -20.26
CA THR A 509 -15.33 6.06 -21.19
C THR A 509 -16.25 4.93 -20.74
N ALA A 510 -15.74 3.93 -20.00
CA ALA A 510 -16.55 2.84 -19.45
C ALA A 510 -17.47 3.34 -18.30
N TRP A 511 -17.03 4.33 -17.54
CA TRP A 511 -17.81 4.89 -16.43
C TRP A 511 -19.08 5.65 -16.89
N ARG A 512 -19.10 6.23 -18.09
CA ARG A 512 -20.29 6.93 -18.61
C ARG A 512 -21.44 6.00 -19.02
N ARG A 513 -21.24 4.70 -19.19
CA ARG A 513 -22.25 3.74 -19.71
C ARG A 513 -23.03 2.98 -18.63
N HIS A 514 -22.67 3.07 -17.36
CA HIS A 514 -23.35 2.35 -16.28
C HIS A 514 -23.84 3.31 -15.17
N ARG A 515 -24.77 4.21 -15.51
CA ARG A 515 -25.66 4.79 -14.51
C ARG A 515 -26.85 3.85 -14.33
N PRO A 516 -27.13 3.29 -13.15
CA PRO A 516 -28.42 2.67 -12.91
C PRO A 516 -29.49 3.77 -12.89
N HIS A 517 -30.50 3.61 -13.72
CA HIS A 517 -31.74 4.39 -13.59
C HIS A 517 -32.31 4.11 -12.19
N ARG A 518 -32.41 5.15 -11.38
CA ARG A 518 -33.27 5.16 -10.21
C ARG A 518 -34.69 5.36 -10.73
N GLY A 519 -35.50 4.31 -10.66
CA GLY A 519 -36.94 4.38 -10.56
C GLY A 519 -37.33 4.16 -9.10
#